data_695eac0d9e69b36e08ad29206072e939
#
_entry.id   695eac0d9e69b36e08ad29206072e939
#
_cell.length_a   1.000
_cell.length_b   1.000
_cell.length_c   1.000
_cell.angle_alpha   90.00
_cell.angle_beta   90.00
_cell.angle_gamma   90.00
#
_symmetry.space_group_name_H-M   'P 1'
#
loop_
_entity.id
_entity.type
_entity.pdbx_description
1 polymer ?
#
loop_
_entity_poly.entity_id
_entity_poly.type
_entity_poly.pdbx_seq_one_letter_code
_entity_poly.pdbx_strand_id
1 'polypeptide(L)'
;GLGMKHTNFVNCNGLDADGHEMSARDIALMSRELMTRYPQIKDYCTVWMENITHTTARGSSEFGLTNTNKLIRQYEYATGLKTGSTGKAKFCVSATASKNGVDLIAVIMGAEDSKSRFKDAVTLLNYGFGKCQIYNAKEQKLPEVLVKGGKEDHLKIQYEEGFTYVDTEGSDLSKVEEVTEIPDEVKAPVKKGETVGRICYRISGKEIGSVNLIASTPVEKADFGDYLKKIWKKLL
;
A
#
# COMPACT_ATOMS: atom_id res chain seq x y z
N GLY A 1 4.42 -0.69 18.28
CA GLY A 1 4.99 -1.72 17.46
C GLY A 1 4.06 -2.30 16.40
N LEU A 2 4.51 -3.34 15.71
CA LEU A 2 3.82 -3.95 14.55
C LEU A 2 2.60 -4.81 14.91
N GLY A 3 2.28 -4.98 16.20
CA GLY A 3 1.20 -5.86 16.66
C GLY A 3 1.52 -7.36 16.60
N MET A 4 2.81 -7.71 16.56
CA MET A 4 3.30 -9.08 16.63
C MET A 4 3.13 -9.61 18.05
N LYS A 5 2.26 -10.61 18.24
CA LYS A 5 1.88 -11.12 19.58
C LYS A 5 2.46 -12.50 19.91
N HIS A 6 2.98 -13.19 18.88
CA HIS A 6 3.48 -14.56 18.98
C HIS A 6 4.90 -14.66 18.43
N THR A 7 5.75 -13.71 18.82
CA THR A 7 7.14 -13.64 18.40
C THR A 7 8.03 -13.29 19.56
N ASN A 8 9.07 -14.08 19.76
CA ASN A 8 10.15 -13.81 20.68
C ASN A 8 11.50 -14.00 19.98
N PHE A 9 12.26 -12.93 19.86
CA PHE A 9 13.61 -12.96 19.29
C PHE A 9 14.65 -13.17 20.39
N VAL A 10 15.42 -14.25 20.29
CA VAL A 10 16.54 -14.56 21.18
C VAL A 10 17.88 -14.17 20.54
N ASN A 11 17.95 -14.23 19.21
CA ASN A 11 19.11 -13.81 18.44
C ASN A 11 18.70 -13.10 17.15
N CYS A 12 19.65 -12.41 16.48
CA CYS A 12 19.42 -11.67 15.26
C CYS A 12 19.69 -12.47 13.98
N ASN A 13 20.29 -13.66 14.07
CA ASN A 13 20.69 -14.47 12.93
C ASN A 13 19.68 -15.56 12.55
N GLY A 14 18.67 -15.83 13.39
CA GLY A 14 17.62 -16.80 13.13
C GLY A 14 18.03 -18.26 13.37
N LEU A 15 19.11 -18.51 14.09
CA LEU A 15 19.51 -19.86 14.46
C LEU A 15 18.67 -20.37 15.63
N ASP A 16 18.52 -21.71 15.72
CA ASP A 16 17.78 -22.36 16.78
C ASP A 16 18.31 -21.97 18.17
N ALA A 17 17.42 -21.48 19.02
CA ALA A 17 17.65 -21.18 20.42
C ALA A 17 16.35 -21.45 21.21
N ASP A 18 16.47 -21.72 22.49
CA ASP A 18 15.28 -21.95 23.32
C ASP A 18 14.48 -20.63 23.45
N GLY A 19 13.17 -20.73 23.18
CA GLY A 19 12.27 -19.58 23.17
C GLY A 19 12.40 -18.68 21.93
N HIS A 20 13.24 -19.01 20.93
CA HIS A 20 13.29 -18.27 19.66
C HIS A 20 12.18 -18.76 18.74
N GLU A 21 11.05 -18.08 18.75
CA GLU A 21 9.85 -18.51 18.02
C GLU A 21 9.09 -17.33 17.41
N MET A 22 8.33 -17.63 16.35
CA MET A 22 7.45 -16.66 15.70
C MET A 22 6.30 -17.35 14.96
N SER A 23 5.21 -16.62 14.76
CA SER A 23 4.07 -17.10 13.98
C SER A 23 4.15 -16.66 12.52
N ALA A 24 3.50 -17.42 11.62
CA ALA A 24 3.35 -17.03 10.21
C ALA A 24 2.67 -15.67 10.08
N ARG A 25 1.68 -15.35 10.92
CA ARG A 25 1.02 -14.04 10.96
C ARG A 25 2.00 -12.91 11.29
N ASP A 26 2.85 -13.10 12.27
CA ASP A 26 3.80 -12.07 12.69
C ASP A 26 4.88 -11.84 11.63
N ILE A 27 5.35 -12.91 10.96
CA ILE A 27 6.24 -12.80 9.81
C ILE A 27 5.57 -12.01 8.68
N ALA A 28 4.27 -12.28 8.40
CA ALA A 28 3.54 -11.54 7.37
C ALA A 28 3.41 -10.05 7.73
N LEU A 29 3.13 -9.69 9.00
CA LEU A 29 3.06 -8.32 9.47
C LEU A 29 4.41 -7.60 9.30
N MET A 30 5.50 -8.24 9.70
CA MET A 30 6.86 -7.70 9.56
C MET A 30 7.23 -7.53 8.08
N SER A 31 6.91 -8.53 7.26
CA SER A 31 7.17 -8.48 5.81
C SER A 31 6.38 -7.36 5.13
N ARG A 32 5.11 -7.17 5.50
CA ARG A 32 4.29 -6.06 5.00
C ARG A 32 4.92 -4.72 5.33
N GLU A 33 5.29 -4.51 6.58
CA GLU A 33 5.92 -3.27 7.03
C GLU A 33 7.20 -2.99 6.24
N LEU A 34 8.06 -4.00 6.07
CA LEU A 34 9.29 -3.89 5.29
C LEU A 34 9.01 -3.51 3.83
N MET A 35 8.06 -4.19 3.17
CA MET A 35 7.74 -3.97 1.76
C MET A 35 7.06 -2.62 1.49
N THR A 36 6.27 -2.11 2.46
CA THR A 36 5.55 -0.84 2.31
C THR A 36 6.39 0.37 2.67
N ARG A 37 7.17 0.31 3.75
CA ARG A 37 8.00 1.45 4.20
C ARG A 37 9.36 1.52 3.52
N TYR A 38 9.88 0.39 3.09
CA TYR A 38 11.22 0.28 2.51
C TYR A 38 11.17 -0.48 1.18
N PRO A 39 10.42 0.02 0.18
CA PRO A 39 10.19 -0.69 -1.08
C PRO A 39 11.48 -1.01 -1.84
N GLN A 40 12.57 -0.27 -1.59
CA GLN A 40 13.90 -0.55 -2.14
C GLN A 40 14.46 -1.92 -1.72
N ILE A 41 13.88 -2.59 -0.73
CA ILE A 41 14.29 -3.97 -0.39
C ILE A 41 14.11 -4.93 -1.58
N LYS A 42 13.18 -4.62 -2.50
CA LYS A 42 12.98 -5.40 -3.71
C LYS A 42 14.24 -5.46 -4.57
N ASP A 43 15.03 -4.39 -4.62
CA ASP A 43 16.26 -4.31 -5.41
C ASP A 43 17.31 -5.31 -4.93
N TYR A 44 17.29 -5.64 -3.64
CA TYR A 44 18.22 -6.58 -3.03
C TYR A 44 17.69 -8.02 -3.03
N CYS A 45 16.45 -8.22 -2.64
CA CYS A 45 15.92 -9.58 -2.46
C CYS A 45 15.59 -10.29 -3.78
N THR A 46 15.59 -9.58 -4.91
CA THR A 46 15.41 -10.13 -6.26
C THR A 46 16.72 -10.38 -7.02
N VAL A 47 17.87 -9.96 -6.48
CA VAL A 47 19.19 -10.32 -7.05
C VAL A 47 19.36 -11.82 -6.98
N TRP A 48 19.60 -12.45 -8.15
CA TRP A 48 19.76 -13.91 -8.24
C TRP A 48 21.19 -14.36 -7.90
N MET A 49 22.19 -13.71 -8.49
CA MET A 49 23.60 -14.03 -8.29
C MET A 49 24.41 -12.76 -8.23
N GLU A 50 25.41 -12.74 -7.36
CA GLU A 50 26.36 -11.64 -7.23
C GLU A 50 27.72 -12.19 -6.81
N ASN A 51 28.78 -11.64 -7.38
CA ASN A 51 30.14 -11.95 -6.95
C ASN A 51 30.65 -10.88 -6.00
N ILE A 52 31.21 -11.29 -4.89
CA ILE A 52 31.88 -10.40 -3.93
C ILE A 52 33.36 -10.75 -3.82
N THR A 53 34.19 -9.73 -3.67
CA THR A 53 35.59 -9.92 -3.38
C THR A 53 35.78 -10.08 -1.88
N HIS A 54 36.13 -11.27 -1.45
CA HIS A 54 36.48 -11.56 -0.04
C HIS A 54 37.96 -11.35 0.19
N THR A 55 38.31 -10.33 0.96
CA THR A 55 39.69 -9.97 1.29
C THR A 55 40.03 -10.38 2.73
N THR A 56 41.09 -11.15 2.90
CA THR A 56 41.62 -11.56 4.19
C THR A 56 43.12 -11.20 4.29
N ALA A 57 43.70 -11.40 5.46
CA ALA A 57 45.16 -11.25 5.63
C ALA A 57 46.00 -12.19 4.72
N ARG A 58 45.40 -13.24 4.13
CA ARG A 58 46.02 -14.20 3.23
C ARG A 58 45.83 -13.88 1.75
N GLY A 59 45.16 -12.79 1.41
CA GLY A 59 44.87 -12.37 0.03
C GLY A 59 43.41 -12.18 -0.25
N SER A 60 43.08 -11.85 -1.51
CA SER A 60 41.72 -11.63 -2.00
C SER A 60 41.30 -12.77 -2.92
N SER A 61 40.03 -13.16 -2.83
CA SER A 61 39.40 -14.15 -3.71
C SER A 61 37.99 -13.72 -4.08
N GLU A 62 37.54 -14.04 -5.29
CA GLU A 62 36.16 -13.89 -5.74
C GLU A 62 35.31 -14.97 -5.09
N PHE A 63 34.14 -14.57 -4.58
CA PHE A 63 33.16 -15.46 -3.98
C PHE A 63 31.76 -15.21 -4.59
N GLY A 64 31.26 -16.21 -5.29
CA GLY A 64 29.92 -16.16 -5.91
C GLY A 64 28.81 -16.47 -4.90
N LEU A 65 27.86 -15.54 -4.74
CA LEU A 65 26.68 -15.73 -3.96
C LEU A 65 25.48 -16.04 -4.87
N THR A 66 24.64 -16.98 -4.46
CA THR A 66 23.39 -17.30 -5.15
C THR A 66 22.23 -17.18 -4.19
N ASN A 67 21.16 -16.52 -4.61
CA ASN A 67 19.97 -16.36 -3.81
C ASN A 67 19.30 -17.71 -3.52
N THR A 68 19.03 -17.96 -2.25
CA THR A 68 18.36 -19.18 -1.82
C THR A 68 16.85 -19.16 -2.09
N ASN A 69 16.28 -17.98 -2.38
CA ASN A 69 14.88 -17.83 -2.76
C ASN A 69 14.69 -18.13 -4.25
N LYS A 70 14.53 -19.41 -4.58
CA LYS A 70 14.33 -19.84 -5.98
C LYS A 70 13.01 -19.32 -6.58
N LEU A 71 12.07 -18.84 -5.74
CA LEU A 71 10.78 -18.32 -6.19
C LEU A 71 10.94 -17.16 -7.19
N ILE A 72 11.97 -16.30 -6.98
CA ILE A 72 12.25 -15.16 -7.87
C ILE A 72 12.61 -15.55 -9.32
N ARG A 73 12.93 -16.83 -9.55
CA ARG A 73 13.19 -17.40 -10.89
C ARG A 73 12.09 -18.33 -11.37
N GLN A 74 11.26 -18.84 -10.46
CA GLN A 74 10.27 -19.89 -10.76
C GLN A 74 8.85 -19.34 -10.84
N TYR A 75 8.61 -18.15 -10.30
CA TYR A 75 7.29 -17.54 -10.26
C TYR A 75 7.35 -16.10 -10.78
N GLU A 76 6.71 -15.88 -11.92
CA GLU A 76 6.74 -14.62 -12.69
C GLU A 76 6.43 -13.38 -11.85
N TYR A 77 5.51 -13.50 -10.89
CA TYR A 77 5.06 -12.37 -10.07
C TYR A 77 5.86 -12.14 -8.79
N ALA A 78 6.88 -12.99 -8.53
CA ALA A 78 7.64 -12.93 -7.28
C ALA A 78 8.43 -11.62 -7.16
N THR A 79 8.30 -10.96 -6.00
CA THR A 79 9.02 -9.72 -5.64
C THR A 79 9.96 -9.91 -4.44
N GLY A 80 10.09 -11.13 -3.91
CA GLY A 80 10.99 -11.47 -2.79
C GLY A 80 10.39 -12.58 -1.93
N LEU A 81 10.68 -12.71 -0.62
CA LEU A 81 11.44 -11.81 0.22
C LEU A 81 12.63 -12.57 0.85
N LYS A 82 12.34 -13.50 1.80
CA LYS A 82 13.38 -14.18 2.59
C LYS A 82 13.07 -15.65 2.84
N THR A 83 14.09 -16.48 2.69
CA THR A 83 14.06 -17.91 3.08
C THR A 83 14.82 -18.15 4.38
N GLY A 84 14.48 -19.20 5.08
CA GLY A 84 15.23 -19.71 6.22
C GLY A 84 15.08 -21.22 6.34
N SER A 85 16.07 -21.88 6.96
CA SER A 85 15.95 -23.28 7.35
C SER A 85 16.86 -23.59 8.52
N THR A 86 16.33 -24.33 9.48
CA THR A 86 17.08 -24.85 10.65
C THR A 86 16.60 -26.28 10.94
N GLY A 87 17.26 -26.96 11.84
CA GLY A 87 16.84 -28.28 12.27
C GLY A 87 15.45 -28.30 12.88
N LYS A 88 15.10 -27.31 13.72
CA LYS A 88 13.80 -27.19 14.38
C LYS A 88 12.73 -26.57 13.46
N ALA A 89 13.05 -25.46 12.80
CA ALA A 89 12.09 -24.72 11.97
C ALA A 89 11.84 -25.37 10.60
N LYS A 90 12.65 -26.35 10.18
CA LYS A 90 12.61 -26.94 8.84
C LYS A 90 12.75 -25.86 7.74
N PHE A 91 12.02 -25.97 6.63
CA PHE A 91 12.12 -25.04 5.52
C PHE A 91 11.02 -24.00 5.56
N CYS A 92 11.43 -22.72 5.66
CA CYS A 92 10.54 -21.57 5.77
C CYS A 92 10.77 -20.58 4.62
N VAL A 93 9.73 -19.84 4.24
CA VAL A 93 9.80 -18.71 3.32
C VAL A 93 8.73 -17.67 3.65
N SER A 94 9.12 -16.42 3.69
CA SER A 94 8.22 -15.29 3.46
C SER A 94 8.33 -14.92 1.99
N ALA A 95 7.31 -15.23 1.21
CA ALA A 95 7.24 -14.98 -0.22
C ALA A 95 6.38 -13.76 -0.49
N THR A 96 6.86 -12.85 -1.35
CA THR A 96 6.09 -11.69 -1.80
C THR A 96 5.91 -11.75 -3.31
N ALA A 97 4.76 -11.30 -3.79
CA ALA A 97 4.44 -11.26 -5.20
C ALA A 97 3.52 -10.08 -5.52
N SER A 98 3.64 -9.55 -6.74
CA SER A 98 2.82 -8.45 -7.26
C SER A 98 2.21 -8.83 -8.59
N LYS A 99 0.89 -8.67 -8.72
CA LYS A 99 0.15 -8.95 -9.96
C LYS A 99 -1.04 -8.01 -10.09
N ASN A 100 -1.14 -7.33 -11.22
CA ASN A 100 -2.27 -6.45 -11.55
C ASN A 100 -2.58 -5.41 -10.46
N GLY A 101 -1.54 -4.84 -9.81
CA GLY A 101 -1.70 -3.85 -8.75
C GLY A 101 -2.04 -4.42 -7.36
N VAL A 102 -2.12 -5.75 -7.22
CA VAL A 102 -2.25 -6.42 -5.91
C VAL A 102 -0.90 -6.94 -5.47
N ASP A 103 -0.47 -6.57 -4.27
CA ASP A 103 0.69 -7.13 -3.59
C ASP A 103 0.24 -8.16 -2.55
N LEU A 104 0.80 -9.37 -2.61
CA LEU A 104 0.50 -10.45 -1.69
C LEU A 104 1.75 -10.93 -0.95
N ILE A 105 1.53 -11.41 0.27
CA ILE A 105 2.55 -12.06 1.09
C ILE A 105 2.04 -13.45 1.48
N ALA A 106 2.81 -14.48 1.16
CA ALA A 106 2.57 -15.85 1.60
C ALA A 106 3.70 -16.30 2.51
N VAL A 107 3.36 -16.77 3.71
CA VAL A 107 4.35 -17.26 4.68
C VAL A 107 4.17 -18.76 4.87
N ILE A 108 5.21 -19.50 4.55
CA ILE A 108 5.31 -20.95 4.76
C ILE A 108 6.29 -21.21 5.89
N MET A 109 5.91 -22.01 6.83
CA MET A 109 6.76 -22.44 7.95
C MET A 109 6.72 -23.96 8.09
N GLY A 110 7.86 -24.56 8.43
CA GLY A 110 7.94 -25.97 8.75
C GLY A 110 7.72 -26.92 7.57
N ALA A 111 7.93 -26.49 6.32
CA ALA A 111 7.86 -27.38 5.17
C ALA A 111 8.94 -28.48 5.25
N GLU A 112 8.61 -29.67 4.73
CA GLU A 112 9.50 -30.85 4.85
C GLU A 112 10.80 -30.69 4.06
N ASP A 113 10.72 -30.02 2.91
CA ASP A 113 11.85 -29.75 2.04
C ASP A 113 11.77 -28.40 1.32
N SER A 114 12.86 -28.03 0.65
CA SER A 114 12.97 -26.76 -0.06
C SER A 114 12.04 -26.63 -1.25
N LYS A 115 11.62 -27.73 -1.91
CA LYS A 115 10.70 -27.69 -3.06
C LYS A 115 9.27 -27.47 -2.58
N SER A 116 8.89 -28.19 -1.53
CA SER A 116 7.53 -28.10 -0.92
C SER A 116 7.24 -26.67 -0.47
N ARG A 117 8.16 -25.98 0.25
CA ARG A 117 7.91 -24.59 0.68
C ARG A 117 7.61 -23.64 -0.49
N PHE A 118 8.28 -23.79 -1.63
CA PHE A 118 8.03 -22.94 -2.81
C PHE A 118 6.74 -23.31 -3.51
N LYS A 119 6.43 -24.61 -3.63
CA LYS A 119 5.16 -25.08 -4.18
C LYS A 119 3.98 -24.55 -3.38
N ASP A 120 4.05 -24.64 -2.06
CA ASP A 120 2.99 -24.16 -1.16
C ASP A 120 2.86 -22.63 -1.23
N ALA A 121 3.99 -21.90 -1.30
CA ALA A 121 3.98 -20.45 -1.49
C ALA A 121 3.28 -20.04 -2.80
N VAL A 122 3.61 -20.68 -3.93
CA VAL A 122 2.95 -20.43 -5.22
C VAL A 122 1.46 -20.76 -5.16
N THR A 123 1.09 -21.86 -4.51
CA THR A 123 -0.31 -22.25 -4.34
C THR A 123 -1.10 -21.21 -3.58
N LEU A 124 -0.56 -20.71 -2.44
CA LEU A 124 -1.20 -19.65 -1.65
C LEU A 124 -1.27 -18.32 -2.40
N LEU A 125 -0.19 -17.92 -3.10
CA LEU A 125 -0.19 -16.70 -3.89
C LEU A 125 -1.22 -16.76 -5.03
N ASN A 126 -1.28 -17.86 -5.76
CA ASN A 126 -2.28 -18.03 -6.83
C ASN A 126 -3.71 -18.05 -6.28
N TYR A 127 -3.94 -18.69 -5.14
CA TYR A 127 -5.23 -18.64 -4.46
C TYR A 127 -5.59 -17.19 -4.08
N GLY A 128 -4.66 -16.45 -3.49
CA GLY A 128 -4.86 -15.05 -3.12
C GLY A 128 -5.19 -14.17 -4.33
N PHE A 129 -4.40 -14.27 -5.41
CA PHE A 129 -4.67 -13.51 -6.64
C PHE A 129 -6.00 -13.90 -7.30
N GLY A 130 -6.40 -15.17 -7.19
CA GLY A 130 -7.71 -15.62 -7.69
C GLY A 130 -8.90 -15.13 -6.86
N LYS A 131 -8.66 -14.70 -5.63
CA LYS A 131 -9.70 -14.14 -4.73
C LYS A 131 -9.76 -12.61 -4.75
N CYS A 132 -8.67 -11.94 -5.08
CA CYS A 132 -8.62 -10.49 -5.10
C CYS A 132 -9.24 -9.92 -6.37
N GLN A 133 -10.15 -8.97 -6.21
CA GLN A 133 -10.67 -8.11 -7.27
C GLN A 133 -10.34 -6.66 -6.92
N ILE A 134 -10.01 -5.84 -7.93
CA ILE A 134 -9.66 -4.43 -7.73
C ILE A 134 -10.76 -3.55 -8.30
N TYR A 135 -11.24 -2.62 -7.49
CA TYR A 135 -12.02 -1.48 -7.92
C TYR A 135 -11.12 -0.24 -7.94
N ASN A 136 -11.04 0.42 -9.09
CA ASN A 136 -10.40 1.72 -9.24
C ASN A 136 -11.49 2.74 -9.56
N ALA A 137 -11.72 3.69 -8.66
CA ALA A 137 -12.68 4.75 -8.90
C ALA A 137 -12.20 5.64 -10.06
N LYS A 138 -13.14 6.08 -10.89
CA LYS A 138 -12.87 7.06 -11.93
C LYS A 138 -13.20 8.44 -11.40
N GLU A 139 -12.25 9.36 -11.49
CA GLU A 139 -12.51 10.75 -11.14
C GLU A 139 -13.60 11.33 -12.04
N GLN A 140 -14.62 11.91 -11.42
CA GLN A 140 -15.72 12.60 -12.10
C GLN A 140 -15.52 14.11 -12.02
N LYS A 141 -16.22 14.84 -12.89
CA LYS A 141 -16.23 16.30 -12.81
C LYS A 141 -16.96 16.71 -11.54
N LEU A 142 -16.24 17.41 -10.65
CA LEU A 142 -16.78 17.91 -9.41
C LEU A 142 -17.52 19.26 -9.62
N PRO A 143 -18.57 19.55 -8.84
CA PRO A 143 -19.19 20.86 -8.84
C PRO A 143 -18.27 21.91 -8.22
N GLU A 144 -18.50 23.17 -8.53
CA GLU A 144 -17.91 24.28 -7.78
C GLU A 144 -18.75 24.53 -6.52
N VAL A 145 -18.07 24.90 -5.41
CA VAL A 145 -18.71 25.20 -4.12
C VAL A 145 -18.82 26.70 -3.95
N LEU A 146 -19.99 27.20 -3.49
CA LEU A 146 -20.18 28.62 -3.22
C LEU A 146 -19.28 29.09 -2.06
N VAL A 147 -18.72 30.30 -2.20
CA VAL A 147 -17.86 30.89 -1.15
C VAL A 147 -18.49 32.18 -0.61
N LYS A 148 -18.85 32.14 0.66
CA LYS A 148 -19.38 33.31 1.35
C LYS A 148 -18.25 34.21 1.88
N GLY A 149 -18.31 35.48 1.50
CA GLY A 149 -17.34 36.47 1.98
C GLY A 149 -15.95 36.35 1.38
N GLY A 150 -15.79 35.64 0.27
CA GLY A 150 -14.53 35.50 -0.45
C GLY A 150 -14.36 36.53 -1.56
N LYS A 151 -13.13 36.74 -2.02
CA LYS A 151 -12.85 37.49 -3.26
C LYS A 151 -13.49 36.82 -4.46
N GLU A 152 -13.39 35.51 -4.51
CA GLU A 152 -14.06 34.65 -5.50
C GLU A 152 -15.40 34.14 -4.94
N ASP A 153 -16.42 34.03 -5.80
CA ASP A 153 -17.74 33.53 -5.40
C ASP A 153 -17.87 32.01 -5.46
N HIS A 154 -16.91 31.36 -6.14
CA HIS A 154 -16.88 29.91 -6.33
C HIS A 154 -15.49 29.35 -6.05
N LEU A 155 -15.46 28.19 -5.42
CA LEU A 155 -14.26 27.41 -5.14
C LEU A 155 -14.24 26.18 -6.02
N LYS A 156 -13.13 25.97 -6.73
CA LYS A 156 -12.84 24.71 -7.41
C LYS A 156 -12.26 23.72 -6.41
N ILE A 157 -12.81 22.53 -6.43
CA ILE A 157 -12.36 21.42 -5.60
C ILE A 157 -11.76 20.30 -6.47
N GLN A 158 -10.94 19.46 -5.88
CA GLN A 158 -10.31 18.32 -6.53
C GLN A 158 -10.22 17.15 -5.55
N TYR A 159 -10.02 15.95 -6.07
CA TYR A 159 -9.69 14.78 -5.26
C TYR A 159 -8.33 14.98 -4.60
N GLU A 160 -8.20 14.62 -3.32
CA GLU A 160 -6.92 14.62 -2.61
C GLU A 160 -6.02 13.51 -3.13
N GLU A 161 -6.61 12.34 -3.43
CA GLU A 161 -5.95 11.16 -3.97
C GLU A 161 -6.93 10.31 -4.77
N GLY A 162 -6.43 9.35 -5.55
CA GLY A 162 -7.25 8.34 -6.21
C GLY A 162 -7.75 7.28 -5.21
N PHE A 163 -8.91 6.67 -5.49
CA PHE A 163 -9.43 5.59 -4.67
C PHE A 163 -9.25 4.22 -5.34
N THR A 164 -8.62 3.31 -4.62
CA THR A 164 -8.48 1.91 -5.00
C THR A 164 -8.93 1.02 -3.85
N TYR A 165 -9.79 0.06 -4.14
CA TYR A 165 -10.26 -0.93 -3.18
C TYR A 165 -9.96 -2.35 -3.67
N VAL A 166 -9.44 -3.18 -2.77
CA VAL A 166 -9.18 -4.60 -3.04
C VAL A 166 -10.23 -5.43 -2.32
N ASP A 167 -11.13 -6.05 -3.09
CA ASP A 167 -12.10 -6.98 -2.57
C ASP A 167 -11.52 -8.40 -2.50
N THR A 168 -11.75 -9.09 -1.40
CA THR A 168 -11.36 -10.50 -1.17
C THR A 168 -12.56 -11.39 -0.85
N GLU A 169 -13.75 -10.81 -0.79
CA GLU A 169 -14.98 -11.49 -0.38
C GLU A 169 -15.82 -11.94 -1.60
N GLY A 170 -15.45 -11.52 -2.81
CA GLY A 170 -16.19 -11.82 -4.04
C GLY A 170 -17.40 -10.92 -4.24
N SER A 171 -17.33 -9.69 -3.75
CA SER A 171 -18.38 -8.68 -3.94
C SER A 171 -18.54 -8.32 -5.41
N ASP A 172 -19.74 -7.93 -5.80
CA ASP A 172 -20.00 -7.39 -7.13
C ASP A 172 -19.55 -5.92 -7.20
N LEU A 173 -18.31 -5.71 -7.66
CA LEU A 173 -17.70 -4.37 -7.73
C LEU A 173 -18.39 -3.44 -8.73
N SER A 174 -19.26 -3.97 -9.61
CA SER A 174 -20.08 -3.13 -10.51
C SER A 174 -21.18 -2.36 -9.77
N LYS A 175 -21.47 -2.76 -8.53
CA LYS A 175 -22.47 -2.14 -7.64
C LYS A 175 -21.87 -1.19 -6.61
N VAL A 176 -20.64 -0.74 -6.84
CA VAL A 176 -20.08 0.31 -5.98
C VAL A 176 -20.85 1.60 -6.20
N GLU A 177 -21.40 2.13 -5.13
CA GLU A 177 -22.10 3.41 -5.09
C GLU A 177 -21.17 4.50 -4.60
N GLU A 178 -21.15 5.63 -5.31
CA GLU A 178 -20.38 6.83 -4.94
C GLU A 178 -21.33 7.87 -4.33
N VAL A 179 -21.12 8.20 -3.08
CA VAL A 179 -21.89 9.20 -2.35
C VAL A 179 -21.02 10.42 -2.09
N THR A 180 -21.34 11.52 -2.78
CA THR A 180 -20.62 12.78 -2.63
C THR A 180 -21.21 13.61 -1.49
N GLU A 181 -20.38 13.96 -0.53
CA GLU A 181 -20.71 14.78 0.63
C GLU A 181 -19.96 16.11 0.52
N ILE A 182 -20.61 17.13 -0.07
CA ILE A 182 -20.07 18.48 -0.28
C ILE A 182 -21.05 19.47 0.33
N PRO A 183 -20.59 20.47 1.10
CA PRO A 183 -21.46 21.54 1.61
C PRO A 183 -21.92 22.46 0.48
N ASP A 184 -23.11 23.02 0.58
CA ASP A 184 -23.62 23.99 -0.39
C ASP A 184 -22.77 25.27 -0.45
N GLU A 185 -22.23 25.70 0.70
CA GLU A 185 -21.36 26.88 0.81
C GLU A 185 -20.22 26.68 1.82
N VAL A 186 -19.08 27.36 1.59
CA VAL A 186 -17.98 27.51 2.52
C VAL A 186 -17.72 28.99 2.83
N LYS A 187 -17.13 29.30 3.98
CA LYS A 187 -16.76 30.67 4.36
C LYS A 187 -15.30 30.97 4.07
N ALA A 188 -15.04 32.12 3.45
CA ALA A 188 -13.67 32.60 3.27
C ALA A 188 -13.04 33.06 4.60
N PRO A 189 -11.69 32.94 4.76
CA PRO A 189 -10.75 32.45 3.76
C PRO A 189 -10.72 30.93 3.71
N VAL A 190 -10.43 30.36 2.51
CA VAL A 190 -10.18 28.93 2.31
C VAL A 190 -8.76 28.76 1.78
N LYS A 191 -7.97 27.87 2.38
CA LYS A 191 -6.60 27.61 1.95
C LYS A 191 -6.56 26.55 0.86
N LYS A 192 -5.58 26.63 -0.05
CA LYS A 192 -5.30 25.54 -0.98
C LYS A 192 -4.99 24.25 -0.20
N GLY A 193 -5.60 23.13 -0.60
CA GLY A 193 -5.47 21.85 0.07
C GLY A 193 -6.34 21.66 1.31
N GLU A 194 -7.16 22.66 1.68
CA GLU A 194 -8.14 22.54 2.76
C GLU A 194 -9.27 21.58 2.36
N THR A 195 -9.62 20.63 3.25
CA THR A 195 -10.70 19.69 3.02
C THR A 195 -12.03 20.41 3.03
N VAL A 196 -12.78 20.24 1.94
CA VAL A 196 -14.10 20.88 1.72
C VAL A 196 -15.24 19.86 1.81
N GLY A 197 -14.96 18.62 1.44
CA GLY A 197 -15.95 17.55 1.42
C GLY A 197 -15.27 16.20 1.27
N ARG A 198 -16.05 15.17 0.97
CA ARG A 198 -15.53 13.84 0.70
C ARG A 198 -16.45 13.07 -0.26
N ILE A 199 -15.90 12.03 -0.88
CA ILE A 199 -16.68 11.00 -1.58
C ILE A 199 -16.55 9.71 -0.80
N CYS A 200 -17.68 9.10 -0.45
CA CYS A 200 -17.76 7.80 0.19
C CYS A 200 -18.12 6.74 -0.85
N TYR A 201 -17.38 5.63 -0.86
CA TYR A 201 -17.63 4.47 -1.70
C TYR A 201 -18.32 3.39 -0.88
N ARG A 202 -19.43 2.83 -1.40
CA ARG A 202 -20.23 1.84 -0.68
C ARG A 202 -20.56 0.64 -1.57
N ILE A 203 -20.60 -0.55 -0.96
CA ILE A 203 -21.13 -1.76 -1.58
C ILE A 203 -22.23 -2.30 -0.67
N SER A 204 -23.45 -2.50 -1.20
CA SER A 204 -24.59 -3.00 -0.45
C SER A 204 -24.84 -2.23 0.86
N GLY A 205 -24.67 -0.90 0.82
CA GLY A 205 -24.83 0.00 1.97
C GLY A 205 -23.67 0.06 2.95
N LYS A 206 -22.66 -0.81 2.82
CA LYS A 206 -21.45 -0.80 3.65
C LYS A 206 -20.39 0.10 3.03
N GLU A 207 -19.84 1.05 3.77
CA GLU A 207 -18.74 1.89 3.33
C GLU A 207 -17.45 1.05 3.21
N ILE A 208 -16.82 1.09 2.03
CA ILE A 208 -15.57 0.42 1.71
C ILE A 208 -14.37 1.38 1.70
N GLY A 209 -14.63 2.68 1.74
CA GLY A 209 -13.63 3.74 1.89
C GLY A 209 -14.16 5.08 1.46
N SER A 210 -13.33 6.11 1.62
CA SER A 210 -13.65 7.48 1.21
C SER A 210 -12.39 8.23 0.79
N VAL A 211 -12.56 9.29 -0.02
CA VAL A 211 -11.51 10.22 -0.42
C VAL A 211 -11.95 11.63 -0.12
N ASN A 212 -11.05 12.44 0.45
CA ASN A 212 -11.30 13.84 0.69
C ASN A 212 -11.35 14.63 -0.62
N LEU A 213 -12.20 15.64 -0.63
CA LEU A 213 -12.25 16.68 -1.65
C LEU A 213 -11.62 17.94 -1.07
N ILE A 214 -10.58 18.43 -1.71
CA ILE A 214 -9.79 19.56 -1.23
C ILE A 214 -9.91 20.76 -2.16
N ALA A 215 -9.70 21.94 -1.61
CA ALA A 215 -9.62 23.19 -2.37
C ALA A 215 -8.43 23.18 -3.34
N SER A 216 -8.67 23.32 -4.65
CA SER A 216 -7.60 23.34 -5.66
C SER A 216 -6.85 24.67 -5.69
N THR A 217 -7.50 25.76 -5.30
CA THR A 217 -6.95 27.12 -5.20
C THR A 217 -7.38 27.75 -3.88
N PRO A 218 -6.60 28.67 -3.32
CA PRO A 218 -7.03 29.41 -2.13
C PRO A 218 -8.07 30.48 -2.53
N VAL A 219 -8.98 30.81 -1.61
CA VAL A 219 -9.88 31.93 -1.73
C VAL A 219 -9.69 32.85 -0.53
N GLU A 220 -9.23 34.07 -0.78
CA GLU A 220 -9.04 35.06 0.27
C GLU A 220 -10.36 35.72 0.69
N LYS A 221 -10.39 36.26 1.91
CA LYS A 221 -11.53 37.03 2.40
C LYS A 221 -11.64 38.34 1.60
N ALA A 222 -12.85 38.66 1.14
CA ALA A 222 -13.12 39.93 0.44
C ALA A 222 -13.07 41.11 1.42
N ASP A 223 -12.48 42.22 0.98
CA ASP A 223 -12.57 43.51 1.64
C ASP A 223 -13.68 44.36 1.06
N PHE A 224 -13.84 45.60 1.58
CA PHE A 224 -14.88 46.52 1.12
C PHE A 224 -14.73 46.90 -0.35
N GLY A 225 -13.48 47.09 -0.83
CA GLY A 225 -13.19 47.40 -2.21
C GLY A 225 -13.54 46.26 -3.17
N ASP A 226 -13.35 45.02 -2.73
CA ASP A 226 -13.72 43.83 -3.51
C ASP A 226 -15.25 43.74 -3.68
N TYR A 227 -16.02 44.04 -2.62
CA TYR A 227 -17.47 44.09 -2.71
C TYR A 227 -17.96 45.18 -3.67
N LEU A 228 -17.37 46.38 -3.64
CA LEU A 228 -17.72 47.45 -4.59
C LEU A 228 -17.44 47.03 -6.04
N LYS A 229 -16.32 46.38 -6.33
CA LYS A 229 -16.00 45.86 -7.66
C LYS A 229 -17.02 44.80 -8.11
N LYS A 230 -17.44 43.91 -7.22
CA LYS A 230 -18.47 42.90 -7.53
C LYS A 230 -19.81 43.50 -7.87
N ILE A 231 -20.26 44.53 -7.13
CA ILE A 231 -21.50 45.27 -7.41
C ILE A 231 -21.39 45.94 -8.77
N TRP A 232 -20.29 46.65 -9.05
CA TRP A 232 -20.08 47.35 -10.30
C TRP A 232 -20.11 46.39 -11.51
N LYS A 233 -19.51 45.21 -11.37
CA LYS A 233 -19.52 44.17 -12.42
C LYS A 233 -20.90 43.54 -12.69
N LYS A 234 -21.85 43.63 -11.73
CA LYS A 234 -23.21 43.14 -11.90
C LYS A 234 -24.16 44.18 -12.48
N LEU A 235 -23.79 45.46 -12.47
CA LEU A 235 -24.58 46.58 -12.97
C LEU A 235 -24.24 46.95 -14.43
N LEU A 236 -23.10 46.47 -14.97
CA LEU A 236 -22.69 46.55 -16.34
C LEU A 236 -22.99 45.24 -17.08
#